data_9f7bfa232c9ff4047187b22a1188de27
#
_entry.id   9f7bfa232c9ff4047187b22a1188de27
#
_cell.length_a   1.000
_cell.length_b   1.000
_cell.length_c   1.000
_cell.angle_alpha   90.00
_cell.angle_beta   90.00
_cell.angle_gamma   90.00
#
_symmetry.space_group_name_H-M   'P 1'
#
loop_
_entity.id
_entity.type
_entity.pdbx_description
1 polymer ?
#
loop_
_entity_poly.entity_id
_entity_poly.type
_entity_poly.pdbx_seq_one_letter_code
_entity_poly.pdbx_strand_id
1 'polypeptide(L)'
;MALALPVAAQKEASVTLKVNDAKEKINKEIYGQFAEHLGTCIYGGLWVGPDSKIPNTQGYRNDVLQALKDIKVPVMRWPGGCFADEYHWMDGIGPKESRPRMVNNNWGGTVEDNSFGTHEFLNLCELLGCEPYVSMNVGSGSVEEAAKWVEYMTAADGPMAKLRKQNGREKPWKVYYIGVGNESWGCGGNMRPEYYSDLYRRYQTYCREYSGNTLYKVASGATDYDYDWTATLMDRCKDFMKGLSLHYYTCYTWSGSKGSATEFNDDQYYWAIAKCGVGVEEVLRKQIAVMDEYDPQGKIDLLLDEWGTWWDKEPGSIEGHLRQQNSMRDAMVAAYSLNTFHQYTKRLKMCNIAQIANVLQSMVLTKDDKMLLTPTYYVFKMYVPNMEAVNIPLTVKCDYFDAENEQKNSARRVAPFVSCSASKMADGTVNINLANADLKNATKVTIDLGSIRGRVQNAQILTSKNVADHNTFEQPNTVKPAAFSGAKIANGSLVVDMPKTSIVCLQIK
;
A
#
# COMPACT_ATOMS: atom_id res chain seq x y z
N MET A 1 39.32 -31.49 26.22
CA MET A 1 38.18 -31.93 25.44
C MET A 1 37.38 -30.68 25.04
N ALA A 2 37.57 -30.15 23.83
CA ALA A 2 36.82 -29.01 23.33
C ALA A 2 35.44 -29.54 22.89
N LEU A 3 34.38 -29.11 23.55
CA LEU A 3 33.00 -29.34 23.14
C LEU A 3 32.76 -28.52 21.84
N ALA A 4 32.75 -29.20 20.71
CA ALA A 4 32.23 -28.63 19.49
C ALA A 4 30.74 -28.38 19.69
N LEU A 5 30.34 -27.09 19.78
CA LEU A 5 28.93 -26.71 19.69
C LEU A 5 28.42 -27.15 18.30
N PRO A 6 27.26 -27.80 18.22
CA PRO A 6 26.70 -28.18 16.93
C PRO A 6 26.46 -26.89 16.12
N VAL A 7 27.13 -26.76 15.01
CA VAL A 7 26.78 -25.78 14.00
C VAL A 7 25.37 -26.15 13.53
N ALA A 8 24.37 -25.33 13.86
CA ALA A 8 23.02 -25.53 13.35
C ALA A 8 23.13 -25.65 11.81
N ALA A 9 22.58 -26.73 11.26
CA ALA A 9 22.62 -26.96 9.82
C ALA A 9 21.90 -25.78 9.13
N GLN A 10 22.59 -25.08 8.23
CA GLN A 10 22.02 -24.00 7.44
C GLN A 10 20.86 -24.57 6.62
N LYS A 11 19.68 -23.96 6.74
CA LYS A 11 18.52 -24.35 5.94
C LYS A 11 18.77 -24.06 4.45
N GLU A 12 18.11 -24.81 3.59
CA GLU A 12 18.23 -24.64 2.15
C GLU A 12 16.88 -24.33 1.52
N ALA A 13 16.90 -23.48 0.50
CA ALA A 13 15.77 -23.17 -0.35
C ALA A 13 16.22 -23.12 -1.79
N SER A 14 15.30 -23.40 -2.72
CA SER A 14 15.55 -23.26 -4.15
C SER A 14 14.45 -22.45 -4.83
N VAL A 15 14.86 -21.63 -5.79
CA VAL A 15 13.98 -20.82 -6.62
C VAL A 15 14.25 -21.14 -8.08
N THR A 16 13.20 -21.37 -8.87
CA THR A 16 13.30 -21.55 -10.31
C THR A 16 12.60 -20.41 -11.03
N LEU A 17 13.35 -19.62 -11.80
CA LEU A 17 12.83 -18.51 -12.60
C LEU A 17 12.28 -19.04 -13.93
N LYS A 18 11.02 -18.72 -14.24
CA LYS A 18 10.36 -19.06 -15.51
C LYS A 18 10.53 -17.92 -16.51
N VAL A 19 11.77 -17.67 -16.92
CA VAL A 19 12.16 -16.51 -17.74
C VAL A 19 11.39 -16.41 -19.05
N ASN A 20 11.06 -17.54 -19.67
CA ASN A 20 10.31 -17.58 -20.94
C ASN A 20 8.82 -17.24 -20.78
N ASP A 21 8.30 -17.29 -19.55
CA ASP A 21 6.91 -16.96 -19.22
C ASP A 21 6.73 -15.50 -18.80
N ALA A 22 7.82 -14.73 -18.77
CA ALA A 22 7.81 -13.31 -18.39
C ALA A 22 7.09 -12.47 -19.46
N LYS A 23 5.89 -11.97 -19.15
CA LYS A 23 5.05 -11.20 -20.09
C LYS A 23 4.39 -10.00 -19.42
N GLU A 24 3.96 -10.15 -18.18
CA GLU A 24 3.17 -9.15 -17.49
C GLU A 24 4.06 -8.10 -16.82
N LYS A 25 3.67 -6.86 -16.94
CA LYS A 25 4.38 -5.73 -16.37
C LYS A 25 3.91 -5.48 -14.93
N ILE A 26 4.84 -5.21 -14.04
CA ILE A 26 4.52 -4.73 -12.69
C ILE A 26 4.13 -3.25 -12.81
N ASN A 27 2.84 -2.94 -12.71
CA ASN A 27 2.39 -1.56 -12.68
C ASN A 27 3.05 -0.82 -11.53
N LYS A 28 3.52 0.40 -11.79
CA LYS A 28 4.10 1.24 -10.73
C LYS A 28 3.11 1.50 -9.58
N GLU A 29 1.81 1.55 -9.86
CA GLU A 29 0.74 1.78 -8.90
C GLU A 29 0.59 0.66 -7.84
N ILE A 30 1.24 -0.51 -8.02
CA ILE A 30 1.42 -1.52 -6.96
C ILE A 30 2.13 -0.94 -5.72
N TYR A 31 2.88 0.15 -5.90
CA TYR A 31 3.60 0.88 -4.85
C TYR A 31 2.86 2.15 -4.40
N GLY A 32 1.55 2.19 -4.63
CA GLY A 32 0.69 3.31 -4.29
C GLY A 32 0.63 3.58 -2.79
N GLN A 33 0.21 4.80 -2.47
CA GLN A 33 0.12 5.30 -1.11
C GLN A 33 -1.31 5.75 -0.80
N PHE A 34 -1.67 5.70 0.47
CA PHE A 34 -2.95 6.16 0.97
C PHE A 34 -2.75 7.26 2.01
N ALA A 35 -3.43 8.37 1.84
CA ALA A 35 -3.50 9.50 2.75
C ALA A 35 -4.95 9.77 3.14
N GLU A 36 -5.23 9.84 4.43
CA GLU A 36 -6.56 10.08 4.95
C GLU A 36 -6.53 11.19 6.01
N HIS A 37 -7.61 11.93 6.12
CA HIS A 37 -7.87 12.78 7.28
C HIS A 37 -8.12 11.91 8.51
N LEU A 38 -7.04 11.30 9.00
CA LEU A 38 -7.01 10.39 10.13
C LEU A 38 -5.80 10.70 10.99
N GLY A 39 -6.02 10.95 12.28
CA GLY A 39 -4.96 11.26 13.22
C GLY A 39 -4.05 12.37 12.72
N THR A 40 -2.77 12.09 12.62
CA THR A 40 -1.76 13.04 12.12
C THR A 40 -1.18 12.63 10.75
N CYS A 41 -1.95 11.91 9.93
CA CYS A 41 -1.52 11.57 8.56
C CYS A 41 -1.36 12.85 7.71
N ILE A 42 -2.40 13.68 7.68
CA ILE A 42 -2.38 14.96 6.95
C ILE A 42 -1.73 16.05 7.79
N TYR A 43 -2.40 16.48 8.86
CA TYR A 43 -1.94 17.60 9.70
C TYR A 43 -0.78 17.18 10.61
N GLY A 44 0.39 17.82 10.43
CA GLY A 44 1.63 17.47 11.11
C GLY A 44 2.43 16.33 10.44
N GLY A 45 1.78 15.53 9.63
CA GLY A 45 2.39 14.49 8.80
C GLY A 45 2.83 15.03 7.45
N LEU A 46 1.89 15.20 6.52
CA LEU A 46 2.14 15.76 5.19
C LEU A 46 2.16 17.29 5.19
N TRP A 47 1.25 17.89 5.94
CA TRP A 47 0.90 19.31 5.90
C TRP A 47 1.10 20.01 7.23
N VAL A 48 1.77 21.12 7.21
CA VAL A 48 2.00 21.98 8.39
C VAL A 48 1.55 23.42 8.16
N GLY A 49 1.09 23.74 6.95
CA GLY A 49 0.75 25.10 6.55
C GLY A 49 1.97 25.93 6.11
N PRO A 50 1.75 26.92 5.22
CA PRO A 50 2.84 27.71 4.65
C PRO A 50 3.56 28.59 5.68
N ASP A 51 2.86 29.01 6.74
CA ASP A 51 3.40 29.89 7.78
C ASP A 51 4.08 29.13 8.94
N SER A 52 4.16 27.80 8.84
CA SER A 52 4.82 26.96 9.84
C SER A 52 6.33 27.26 9.92
N LYS A 53 6.87 27.19 11.16
CA LYS A 53 8.32 27.23 11.39
C LYS A 53 9.02 25.93 10.96
N ILE A 54 8.28 24.83 10.80
CA ILE A 54 8.80 23.58 10.27
C ILE A 54 9.14 23.82 8.78
N PRO A 55 10.36 23.44 8.31
CA PRO A 55 10.75 23.63 6.92
C PRO A 55 9.72 22.99 5.95
N ASN A 56 9.15 23.83 5.11
CA ASN A 56 8.08 23.43 4.21
C ASN A 56 8.17 24.11 2.84
N THR A 57 7.56 23.49 1.85
CA THR A 57 7.32 24.05 0.51
C THR A 57 5.81 24.21 0.35
N GLN A 58 5.32 25.44 0.36
CA GLN A 58 3.89 25.76 0.23
C GLN A 58 3.00 25.12 1.32
N GLY A 59 3.55 24.78 2.47
CA GLY A 59 2.87 24.10 3.57
C GLY A 59 3.12 22.59 3.68
N TYR A 60 3.72 21.95 2.68
CA TYR A 60 4.10 20.54 2.74
C TYR A 60 5.47 20.41 3.40
N ARG A 61 5.60 19.48 4.35
CA ARG A 61 6.88 19.23 5.02
C ARG A 61 7.97 18.83 4.02
N ASN A 62 9.09 19.52 4.02
CA ASN A 62 10.18 19.26 3.07
C ASN A 62 10.83 17.88 3.27
N ASP A 63 10.99 17.45 4.52
CA ASP A 63 11.54 16.14 4.87
C ASP A 63 10.66 15.01 4.35
N VAL A 64 9.36 15.08 4.59
CA VAL A 64 8.38 14.10 4.09
C VAL A 64 8.31 14.13 2.57
N LEU A 65 8.22 15.32 1.97
CA LEU A 65 8.18 15.47 0.51
C LEU A 65 9.40 14.81 -0.16
N GLN A 66 10.60 14.99 0.41
CA GLN A 66 11.81 14.37 -0.12
C GLN A 66 11.78 12.86 0.03
N ALA A 67 11.35 12.34 1.18
CA ALA A 67 11.22 10.89 1.41
C ALA A 67 10.27 10.25 0.37
N LEU A 68 9.13 10.89 0.08
CA LEU A 68 8.16 10.40 -0.91
C LEU A 68 8.69 10.45 -2.34
N LYS A 69 9.45 11.48 -2.70
CA LYS A 69 10.17 11.55 -4.00
C LYS A 69 11.19 10.42 -4.14
N ASP A 70 11.91 10.11 -3.07
CA ASP A 70 12.94 9.06 -3.07
C ASP A 70 12.39 7.65 -3.33
N ILE A 71 11.16 7.38 -2.88
CA ILE A 71 10.46 6.11 -3.17
C ILE A 71 9.61 6.18 -4.44
N LYS A 72 9.63 7.32 -5.15
CA LYS A 72 8.91 7.54 -6.42
C LYS A 72 7.42 7.20 -6.30
N VAL A 73 6.74 7.74 -5.29
CA VAL A 73 5.30 7.50 -5.10
C VAL A 73 4.55 7.63 -6.44
N PRO A 74 3.90 6.57 -6.93
CA PRO A 74 3.29 6.60 -8.26
C PRO A 74 1.86 7.11 -8.26
N VAL A 75 1.13 6.85 -7.18
CA VAL A 75 -0.28 7.23 -6.99
C VAL A 75 -0.55 7.48 -5.51
N MET A 76 -1.38 8.46 -5.22
CA MET A 76 -1.83 8.77 -3.85
C MET A 76 -3.35 8.82 -3.79
N ARG A 77 -3.95 8.00 -2.94
CA ARG A 77 -5.38 7.98 -2.65
C ARG A 77 -5.71 8.94 -1.52
N TRP A 78 -6.79 9.76 -1.68
CA TRP A 78 -7.26 10.78 -0.75
C TRP A 78 -8.74 11.11 -1.06
N PRO A 79 -9.60 11.65 -0.16
CA PRO A 79 -9.30 12.19 1.17
C PRO A 79 -9.37 11.14 2.28
N GLY A 80 -9.71 9.93 1.98
CA GLY A 80 -9.82 8.86 2.94
C GLY A 80 -10.33 7.57 2.34
N GLY A 81 -10.43 6.66 3.23
CA GLY A 81 -11.28 5.59 3.57
C GLY A 81 -12.61 6.08 4.11
N CYS A 82 -12.92 5.73 5.38
CA CYS A 82 -14.18 6.10 6.01
C CYS A 82 -14.45 7.62 6.04
N PHE A 83 -13.40 8.43 6.16
CA PHE A 83 -13.54 9.89 6.12
C PHE A 83 -14.12 10.38 4.79
N ALA A 84 -13.81 9.73 3.66
CA ALA A 84 -14.30 10.17 2.35
C ALA A 84 -15.83 10.20 2.26
N ASP A 85 -16.52 9.30 2.96
CA ASP A 85 -17.99 9.19 2.93
C ASP A 85 -18.74 10.17 3.87
N GLU A 86 -17.99 11.01 4.60
CA GLU A 86 -18.49 12.16 5.35
C GLU A 86 -17.90 13.49 4.85
N TYR A 87 -16.95 13.46 3.88
CA TYR A 87 -16.25 14.66 3.42
C TYR A 87 -17.02 15.39 2.32
N HIS A 88 -17.34 16.66 2.57
CA HIS A 88 -17.93 17.57 1.60
C HIS A 88 -16.83 18.45 0.98
N TRP A 89 -16.42 18.15 -0.24
CA TRP A 89 -15.25 18.75 -0.88
C TRP A 89 -15.29 20.29 -0.99
N MET A 90 -16.49 20.89 -1.05
CA MET A 90 -16.65 22.33 -1.07
C MET A 90 -16.16 23.01 0.22
N ASP A 91 -16.18 22.30 1.33
CA ASP A 91 -15.65 22.78 2.62
C ASP A 91 -14.11 22.90 2.60
N GLY A 92 -13.44 22.20 1.71
CA GLY A 92 -11.98 22.20 1.55
C GLY A 92 -11.46 23.10 0.43
N ILE A 93 -12.24 24.07 -0.06
CA ILE A 93 -11.83 25.00 -1.13
C ILE A 93 -12.05 26.46 -0.71
N GLY A 94 -11.48 27.40 -1.49
CA GLY A 94 -11.56 28.82 -1.18
C GLY A 94 -10.58 29.28 -0.10
N PRO A 95 -10.75 30.53 0.40
CA PRO A 95 -9.90 31.07 1.46
C PRO A 95 -9.96 30.21 2.73
N LYS A 96 -8.79 29.85 3.28
CA LYS A 96 -8.70 28.91 4.42
C LYS A 96 -9.43 29.39 5.66
N GLU A 97 -9.39 30.67 5.92
CA GLU A 97 -10.05 31.31 7.07
C GLU A 97 -11.59 31.25 7.01
N SER A 98 -12.14 31.00 5.83
CA SER A 98 -13.60 30.88 5.62
C SER A 98 -14.07 29.44 5.47
N ARG A 99 -13.14 28.47 5.45
CA ARG A 99 -13.52 27.05 5.34
C ARG A 99 -14.22 26.58 6.62
N PRO A 100 -15.37 25.90 6.51
CA PRO A 100 -16.05 25.37 7.68
C PRO A 100 -15.22 24.27 8.34
N ARG A 101 -15.36 24.16 9.66
CA ARG A 101 -14.77 23.08 10.44
C ARG A 101 -15.78 21.94 10.55
N MET A 102 -15.29 20.71 10.59
CA MET A 102 -16.14 19.52 10.77
C MET A 102 -15.59 18.62 11.87
N VAL A 103 -16.47 17.84 12.48
CA VAL A 103 -16.07 16.79 13.42
C VAL A 103 -15.78 15.53 12.61
N ASN A 104 -14.58 14.96 12.79
CA ASN A 104 -14.21 13.68 12.20
C ASN A 104 -14.76 12.55 13.08
N ASN A 105 -15.98 12.12 12.79
CA ASN A 105 -16.67 11.13 13.60
C ASN A 105 -16.06 9.74 13.52
N ASN A 106 -15.46 9.39 12.38
CA ASN A 106 -14.83 8.11 12.18
C ASN A 106 -13.52 7.99 12.98
N TRP A 107 -12.77 9.11 13.11
CA TRP A 107 -11.41 9.07 13.60
C TRP A 107 -11.17 10.00 14.79
N GLY A 108 -11.56 9.52 15.98
CA GLY A 108 -11.23 10.16 17.26
C GLY A 108 -12.10 11.36 17.64
N GLY A 109 -13.13 11.71 16.88
CA GLY A 109 -13.98 12.86 17.15
C GLY A 109 -13.25 14.21 17.11
N THR A 110 -12.12 14.27 16.42
CA THR A 110 -11.32 15.50 16.29
C THR A 110 -11.95 16.48 15.31
N VAL A 111 -11.63 17.77 15.50
CA VAL A 111 -12.15 18.82 14.62
C VAL A 111 -11.18 19.07 13.50
N GLU A 112 -11.56 18.74 12.28
CA GLU A 112 -10.84 19.07 11.05
C GLU A 112 -11.11 20.55 10.68
N ASP A 113 -10.06 21.28 10.31
CA ASP A 113 -10.16 22.69 9.93
C ASP A 113 -10.26 22.92 8.42
N ASN A 114 -10.20 21.83 7.64
CA ASN A 114 -10.25 21.84 6.19
C ASN A 114 -9.16 22.69 5.50
N SER A 115 -8.06 23.00 6.20
CA SER A 115 -6.95 23.76 5.62
C SER A 115 -6.17 22.98 4.57
N PHE A 116 -6.35 21.66 4.53
CA PHE A 116 -5.89 20.77 3.48
C PHE A 116 -7.11 20.19 2.73
N GLY A 117 -7.30 20.62 1.49
CA GLY A 117 -8.42 20.19 0.65
C GLY A 117 -7.98 19.90 -0.78
N THR A 118 -8.89 20.10 -1.73
CA THR A 118 -8.68 19.74 -3.14
C THR A 118 -7.41 20.36 -3.73
N HIS A 119 -7.20 21.66 -3.51
CA HIS A 119 -6.02 22.36 -4.05
C HIS A 119 -4.73 21.84 -3.43
N GLU A 120 -4.70 21.69 -2.13
CA GLU A 120 -3.53 21.23 -1.40
C GLU A 120 -3.19 19.78 -1.80
N PHE A 121 -4.18 18.90 -1.94
CA PHE A 121 -3.94 17.53 -2.36
C PHE A 121 -3.41 17.44 -3.80
N LEU A 122 -4.10 18.08 -4.76
CA LEU A 122 -3.73 17.96 -6.18
C LEU A 122 -2.39 18.66 -6.46
N ASN A 123 -2.08 19.76 -5.80
CA ASN A 123 -0.77 20.40 -5.89
C ASN A 123 0.34 19.53 -5.28
N LEU A 124 0.08 18.80 -4.19
CA LEU A 124 1.03 17.82 -3.66
C LEU A 124 1.32 16.73 -4.69
N CYS A 125 0.29 16.20 -5.36
CA CYS A 125 0.49 15.21 -6.42
C CYS A 125 1.34 15.75 -7.58
N GLU A 126 1.13 17.00 -8.00
CA GLU A 126 1.97 17.67 -9.01
C GLU A 126 3.43 17.81 -8.53
N LEU A 127 3.68 18.19 -7.28
CA LEU A 127 5.03 18.32 -6.70
C LEU A 127 5.76 16.98 -6.60
N LEU A 128 5.03 15.90 -6.36
CA LEU A 128 5.56 14.53 -6.31
C LEU A 128 5.69 13.90 -7.70
N GLY A 129 4.94 14.37 -8.67
CA GLY A 129 4.81 13.74 -9.99
C GLY A 129 4.05 12.42 -9.94
N CYS A 130 3.08 12.28 -9.02
CA CYS A 130 2.24 11.10 -8.85
C CYS A 130 0.82 11.32 -9.35
N GLU A 131 0.12 10.24 -9.69
CA GLU A 131 -1.30 10.30 -10.06
C GLU A 131 -2.17 10.51 -8.81
N PRO A 132 -3.13 11.45 -8.83
CA PRO A 132 -4.13 11.54 -7.79
C PRO A 132 -5.20 10.45 -7.96
N TYR A 133 -5.59 9.83 -6.84
CA TYR A 133 -6.74 8.96 -6.75
C TYR A 133 -7.72 9.57 -5.74
N VAL A 134 -8.82 10.13 -6.26
CA VAL A 134 -9.79 10.89 -5.46
C VAL A 134 -10.99 10.03 -5.11
N SER A 135 -11.24 9.80 -3.82
CA SER A 135 -12.40 9.04 -3.33
C SER A 135 -13.62 9.96 -3.15
N MET A 136 -14.72 9.63 -3.84
CA MET A 136 -15.98 10.37 -3.80
C MET A 136 -16.83 9.96 -2.60
N ASN A 137 -17.53 10.94 -2.01
CA ASN A 137 -18.49 10.72 -0.95
C ASN A 137 -19.78 10.08 -1.49
N VAL A 138 -19.98 8.80 -1.23
CA VAL A 138 -21.21 8.06 -1.58
C VAL A 138 -22.07 7.80 -0.34
N GLY A 139 -21.50 7.95 0.85
CA GLY A 139 -22.19 7.79 2.14
C GLY A 139 -23.18 8.90 2.41
N SER A 140 -22.70 10.08 2.75
CA SER A 140 -23.54 11.26 3.08
C SER A 140 -23.68 12.25 1.91
N GLY A 141 -22.86 12.13 0.86
CA GLY A 141 -22.83 13.02 -0.29
C GLY A 141 -23.94 12.76 -1.31
N SER A 142 -23.93 13.56 -2.35
CA SER A 142 -24.89 13.46 -3.46
C SER A 142 -24.20 13.25 -4.81
N VAL A 143 -24.93 12.70 -5.77
CA VAL A 143 -24.49 12.56 -7.17
C VAL A 143 -24.10 13.91 -7.77
N GLU A 144 -24.84 14.97 -7.44
CA GLU A 144 -24.56 16.34 -7.89
C GLU A 144 -23.24 16.85 -7.35
N GLU A 145 -22.97 16.60 -6.08
CA GLU A 145 -21.73 16.98 -5.41
C GLU A 145 -20.51 16.30 -6.05
N ALA A 146 -20.57 15.00 -6.27
CA ALA A 146 -19.51 14.25 -6.96
C ALA A 146 -19.29 14.75 -8.40
N ALA A 147 -20.36 14.97 -9.16
CA ALA A 147 -20.29 15.51 -10.52
C ALA A 147 -19.64 16.90 -10.57
N LYS A 148 -20.03 17.79 -9.66
CA LYS A 148 -19.45 19.14 -9.54
C LYS A 148 -17.97 19.08 -9.13
N TRP A 149 -17.57 18.13 -8.31
CA TRP A 149 -16.16 17.97 -7.92
C TRP A 149 -15.30 17.57 -9.12
N VAL A 150 -15.76 16.63 -9.93
CA VAL A 150 -15.06 16.22 -11.16
C VAL A 150 -14.97 17.42 -12.13
N GLU A 151 -16.06 18.18 -12.32
CA GLU A 151 -16.05 19.39 -13.14
C GLU A 151 -15.07 20.44 -12.58
N TYR A 152 -15.07 20.67 -11.27
CA TYR A 152 -14.16 21.60 -10.61
C TYR A 152 -12.70 21.26 -10.86
N MET A 153 -12.34 19.99 -10.73
CA MET A 153 -10.96 19.55 -10.90
C MET A 153 -10.50 19.56 -12.37
N THR A 154 -11.38 19.18 -13.32
CA THR A 154 -10.93 18.76 -14.65
C THR A 154 -11.50 19.58 -15.83
N ALA A 155 -12.54 20.40 -15.62
CA ALA A 155 -13.09 21.21 -16.70
C ALA A 155 -12.25 22.49 -16.96
N ALA A 156 -12.04 22.82 -18.23
CA ALA A 156 -11.36 24.06 -18.63
C ALA A 156 -12.30 25.29 -18.58
N ASP A 157 -13.60 25.06 -18.73
CA ASP A 157 -14.64 26.09 -18.72
C ASP A 157 -15.90 25.56 -18.02
N GLY A 158 -16.83 26.47 -17.73
CA GLY A 158 -18.06 26.15 -17.01
C GLY A 158 -18.11 26.71 -15.57
N PRO A 159 -19.24 26.52 -14.86
CA PRO A 159 -19.45 27.11 -13.53
C PRO A 159 -18.39 26.70 -12.51
N MET A 160 -18.04 25.42 -12.47
CA MET A 160 -17.06 24.89 -11.53
C MET A 160 -15.63 25.27 -11.91
N ALA A 161 -15.31 25.35 -13.22
CA ALA A 161 -14.04 25.89 -13.68
C ALA A 161 -13.88 27.38 -13.31
N LYS A 162 -14.96 28.19 -13.40
CA LYS A 162 -14.97 29.57 -12.95
C LYS A 162 -14.71 29.67 -11.43
N LEU A 163 -15.36 28.84 -10.64
CA LEU A 163 -15.14 28.77 -9.18
C LEU A 163 -13.68 28.37 -8.86
N ARG A 164 -13.11 27.38 -9.55
CA ARG A 164 -11.70 27.01 -9.38
C ARG A 164 -10.75 28.19 -9.66
N LYS A 165 -11.00 28.95 -10.74
CA LYS A 165 -10.22 30.14 -11.09
C LYS A 165 -10.33 31.23 -10.02
N GLN A 166 -11.53 31.45 -9.47
CA GLN A 166 -11.75 32.36 -8.35
C GLN A 166 -10.96 31.94 -7.10
N ASN A 167 -10.78 30.63 -6.91
CA ASN A 167 -10.00 30.04 -5.82
C ASN A 167 -8.49 29.96 -6.14
N GLY A 168 -8.01 30.66 -7.19
CA GLY A 168 -6.59 30.84 -7.47
C GLY A 168 -5.97 29.80 -8.42
N ARG A 169 -6.74 28.88 -9.00
CA ARG A 169 -6.21 27.89 -9.95
C ARG A 169 -6.83 28.07 -11.34
N GLU A 170 -6.05 28.63 -12.27
CA GLU A 170 -6.50 28.90 -13.65
C GLU A 170 -6.71 27.62 -14.45
N LYS A 171 -5.69 26.74 -14.51
CA LYS A 171 -5.72 25.52 -15.30
C LYS A 171 -6.33 24.34 -14.54
N PRO A 172 -7.10 23.46 -15.22
CA PRO A 172 -7.55 22.22 -14.61
C PRO A 172 -6.36 21.33 -14.24
N TRP A 173 -6.57 20.45 -13.27
CA TRP A 173 -5.65 19.34 -13.01
C TRP A 173 -5.97 18.16 -13.94
N LYS A 174 -5.01 17.24 -14.03
CA LYS A 174 -5.26 15.90 -14.56
C LYS A 174 -5.62 15.01 -13.38
N VAL A 175 -6.81 14.42 -13.41
CA VAL A 175 -7.28 13.46 -12.41
C VAL A 175 -7.73 12.23 -13.17
N TYR A 176 -6.95 11.16 -13.07
CA TYR A 176 -7.25 9.93 -13.78
C TYR A 176 -8.12 9.00 -12.94
N TYR A 177 -7.71 8.71 -11.69
CA TYR A 177 -8.43 7.78 -10.82
C TYR A 177 -9.47 8.50 -9.97
N ILE A 178 -10.72 7.99 -10.03
CA ILE A 178 -11.79 8.34 -9.09
C ILE A 178 -12.38 7.07 -8.47
N GLY A 179 -12.43 7.02 -7.13
CA GLY A 179 -13.14 6.00 -6.38
C GLY A 179 -14.56 6.46 -6.09
N VAL A 180 -15.53 5.64 -6.43
CA VAL A 180 -16.95 5.93 -6.18
C VAL A 180 -17.38 5.23 -4.90
N GLY A 181 -17.17 5.89 -3.76
CA GLY A 181 -17.39 5.34 -2.42
C GLY A 181 -16.17 4.62 -1.86
N ASN A 182 -16.26 4.28 -0.59
CA ASN A 182 -15.30 3.52 0.19
C ASN A 182 -16.00 2.60 1.16
N GLU A 183 -15.58 1.33 1.28
CA GLU A 183 -16.11 0.37 2.25
C GLU A 183 -17.63 0.47 2.44
N SER A 184 -18.36 0.52 1.34
CA SER A 184 -19.80 0.82 1.34
C SER A 184 -20.62 -0.24 2.09
N TRP A 185 -20.04 -1.44 2.29
CA TRP A 185 -20.56 -2.51 3.16
C TRP A 185 -20.42 -2.18 4.66
N GLY A 186 -19.54 -1.25 5.04
CA GLY A 186 -19.23 -0.86 6.41
C GLY A 186 -19.40 0.65 6.63
N CYS A 187 -18.32 1.33 7.00
CA CYS A 187 -18.34 2.76 7.34
C CYS A 187 -18.84 3.66 6.21
N GLY A 188 -18.73 3.24 4.96
CA GLY A 188 -19.28 3.96 3.81
C GLY A 188 -20.78 3.86 3.63
N GLY A 189 -21.55 3.34 4.62
CA GLY A 189 -23.01 3.41 4.60
C GLY A 189 -23.75 2.13 4.97
N ASN A 190 -23.07 1.06 5.39
CA ASN A 190 -23.66 -0.24 5.74
C ASN A 190 -24.63 -0.76 4.66
N MET A 191 -24.22 -0.64 3.41
CA MET A 191 -25.05 -0.96 2.25
C MET A 191 -25.01 -2.46 1.94
N ARG A 192 -26.07 -2.95 1.30
CA ARG A 192 -26.04 -4.24 0.60
C ARG A 192 -25.40 -4.04 -0.78
N PRO A 193 -24.75 -5.07 -1.36
CA PRO A 193 -24.07 -4.93 -2.64
C PRO A 193 -24.98 -4.53 -3.79
N GLU A 194 -26.27 -4.97 -3.78
CA GLU A 194 -27.24 -4.57 -4.80
C GLU A 194 -27.57 -3.08 -4.75
N TYR A 195 -27.76 -2.53 -3.54
CA TYR A 195 -28.03 -1.10 -3.36
C TYR A 195 -26.84 -0.25 -3.75
N TYR A 196 -25.63 -0.65 -3.31
CA TYR A 196 -24.42 0.05 -3.73
C TYR A 196 -24.22 -0.03 -5.26
N SER A 197 -24.51 -1.17 -5.89
CA SER A 197 -24.45 -1.31 -7.35
C SER A 197 -25.32 -0.27 -8.06
N ASP A 198 -26.54 -0.02 -7.57
CA ASP A 198 -27.44 0.98 -8.15
C ASP A 198 -26.92 2.41 -7.91
N LEU A 199 -26.36 2.70 -6.72
CA LEU A 199 -25.72 3.97 -6.43
C LEU A 199 -24.49 4.20 -7.30
N TYR A 200 -23.59 3.21 -7.40
CA TYR A 200 -22.41 3.28 -8.24
C TYR A 200 -22.76 3.65 -9.69
N ARG A 201 -23.75 2.97 -10.27
CA ARG A 201 -24.22 3.25 -11.64
C ARG A 201 -24.70 4.68 -11.80
N ARG A 202 -25.40 5.23 -10.80
CA ARG A 202 -25.85 6.63 -10.80
C ARG A 202 -24.66 7.58 -10.71
N TYR A 203 -23.78 7.44 -9.72
CA TYR A 203 -22.64 8.33 -9.51
C TYR A 203 -21.70 8.34 -10.71
N GLN A 204 -21.28 7.19 -11.20
CA GLN A 204 -20.37 7.08 -12.34
C GLN A 204 -20.95 7.67 -13.63
N THR A 205 -22.26 7.65 -13.80
CA THR A 205 -22.94 8.22 -14.99
C THR A 205 -22.78 9.74 -15.05
N TYR A 206 -22.84 10.41 -13.92
CA TYR A 206 -22.75 11.88 -13.85
C TYR A 206 -21.32 12.38 -13.62
N CYS A 207 -20.40 11.57 -13.17
CA CYS A 207 -18.96 11.86 -13.19
C CYS A 207 -18.45 11.76 -14.64
N ARG A 208 -18.50 12.86 -15.37
CA ARG A 208 -18.20 12.93 -16.80
C ARG A 208 -16.76 13.35 -17.05
N GLU A 209 -16.25 13.01 -18.21
CA GLU A 209 -14.95 13.46 -18.70
C GLU A 209 -15.06 14.88 -19.25
N TYR A 210 -14.17 15.76 -18.81
CA TYR A 210 -14.11 17.16 -19.25
C TYR A 210 -12.76 17.45 -19.88
N SER A 211 -12.76 18.30 -20.91
CA SER A 211 -11.55 18.92 -21.47
C SER A 211 -10.46 17.93 -21.87
N GLY A 212 -10.83 16.73 -22.31
CA GLY A 212 -9.90 15.66 -22.68
C GLY A 212 -9.29 14.91 -21.50
N ASN A 213 -9.74 15.17 -20.27
CA ASN A 213 -9.35 14.37 -19.10
C ASN A 213 -10.16 13.07 -19.07
N THR A 214 -9.48 11.93 -19.21
CA THR A 214 -10.09 10.61 -19.10
C THR A 214 -10.18 10.17 -17.65
N LEU A 215 -11.29 9.51 -17.26
CA LEU A 215 -11.53 9.02 -15.92
C LEU A 215 -11.45 7.50 -15.85
N TYR A 216 -10.65 7.01 -14.91
CA TYR A 216 -10.62 5.62 -14.50
C TYR A 216 -11.51 5.46 -13.25
N LYS A 217 -12.70 4.88 -13.43
CA LYS A 217 -13.71 4.78 -12.40
C LYS A 217 -13.58 3.47 -11.64
N VAL A 218 -13.38 3.57 -10.33
CA VAL A 218 -13.22 2.44 -9.42
C VAL A 218 -14.49 2.28 -8.58
N ALA A 219 -15.03 1.07 -8.55
CA ALA A 219 -16.13 0.73 -7.66
C ALA A 219 -15.59 0.31 -6.27
N SER A 220 -16.27 0.71 -5.20
CA SER A 220 -15.99 0.23 -3.83
C SER A 220 -16.26 -1.27 -3.76
N GLY A 221 -15.20 -2.04 -3.62
CA GLY A 221 -15.24 -3.49 -3.64
C GLY A 221 -15.29 -4.13 -2.25
N ALA A 222 -14.99 -5.41 -2.22
CA ALA A 222 -15.07 -6.25 -1.04
C ALA A 222 -13.96 -5.98 -0.01
N THR A 223 -14.14 -6.54 1.18
CA THR A 223 -13.05 -6.76 2.13
C THR A 223 -12.77 -8.25 2.25
N ASP A 224 -11.51 -8.61 2.44
CA ASP A 224 -11.05 -9.98 2.74
C ASP A 224 -11.75 -11.05 1.85
N TYR A 225 -12.59 -11.88 2.45
CA TYR A 225 -13.22 -13.07 1.86
C TYR A 225 -14.67 -12.85 1.40
N ASP A 226 -15.14 -11.60 1.26
CA ASP A 226 -16.50 -11.32 0.79
C ASP A 226 -16.59 -11.45 -0.75
N TYR A 227 -16.72 -12.68 -1.20
CA TYR A 227 -16.82 -13.02 -2.63
C TYR A 227 -18.18 -12.67 -3.22
N ASP A 228 -19.25 -12.67 -2.40
CA ASP A 228 -20.60 -12.33 -2.82
C ASP A 228 -20.72 -10.85 -3.19
N TRP A 229 -20.03 -9.97 -2.46
CA TRP A 229 -19.92 -8.56 -2.82
C TRP A 229 -19.29 -8.40 -4.20
N THR A 230 -18.16 -9.05 -4.44
CA THR A 230 -17.45 -9.00 -5.73
C THR A 230 -18.32 -9.57 -6.86
N ALA A 231 -18.95 -10.73 -6.66
CA ALA A 231 -19.82 -11.34 -7.66
C ALA A 231 -20.99 -10.43 -8.05
N THR A 232 -21.66 -9.82 -7.06
CA THR A 232 -22.78 -8.91 -7.28
C THR A 232 -22.35 -7.67 -8.08
N LEU A 233 -21.21 -7.06 -7.75
CA LEU A 233 -20.72 -5.90 -8.48
C LEU A 233 -20.28 -6.25 -9.89
N MET A 234 -19.61 -7.38 -10.08
CA MET A 234 -19.24 -7.86 -11.42
C MET A 234 -20.45 -8.13 -12.28
N ASP A 235 -21.51 -8.75 -11.74
CA ASP A 235 -22.76 -8.98 -12.46
C ASP A 235 -23.44 -7.66 -12.90
N ARG A 236 -23.55 -6.69 -11.97
CA ARG A 236 -24.36 -5.50 -12.15
C ARG A 236 -23.63 -4.29 -12.72
N CYS A 237 -22.30 -4.19 -12.51
CA CYS A 237 -21.55 -2.95 -12.76
C CYS A 237 -20.37 -3.10 -13.73
N LYS A 238 -20.02 -4.31 -14.18
CA LYS A 238 -18.81 -4.54 -15.01
C LYS A 238 -18.73 -3.63 -16.26
N ASP A 239 -19.86 -3.29 -16.86
CA ASP A 239 -19.88 -2.44 -18.06
C ASP A 239 -19.69 -0.95 -17.76
N PHE A 240 -19.65 -0.57 -16.49
CA PHE A 240 -19.59 0.82 -16.01
C PHE A 240 -18.33 1.14 -15.23
N MET A 241 -17.49 0.16 -14.88
CA MET A 241 -16.27 0.35 -14.10
C MET A 241 -15.02 -0.07 -14.88
N LYS A 242 -13.87 0.48 -14.50
CA LYS A 242 -12.56 0.06 -14.98
C LYS A 242 -11.79 -0.70 -13.93
N GLY A 243 -12.05 -0.42 -12.66
CA GLY A 243 -11.45 -1.09 -11.53
C GLY A 243 -12.46 -1.43 -10.44
N LEU A 244 -12.16 -2.50 -9.74
CA LEU A 244 -12.87 -2.93 -8.54
C LEU A 244 -11.89 -2.91 -7.38
N SER A 245 -12.24 -2.20 -6.29
CA SER A 245 -11.38 -2.14 -5.12
C SER A 245 -11.43 -3.43 -4.30
N LEU A 246 -10.43 -3.62 -3.47
CA LEU A 246 -10.34 -4.69 -2.49
C LEU A 246 -9.56 -4.16 -1.29
N HIS A 247 -9.99 -4.49 -0.07
CA HIS A 247 -9.25 -4.16 1.15
C HIS A 247 -8.80 -5.43 1.85
N TYR A 248 -7.58 -5.42 2.38
CA TYR A 248 -7.02 -6.53 3.16
C TYR A 248 -5.98 -6.05 4.16
N TYR A 249 -6.26 -6.22 5.45
CA TYR A 249 -5.33 -5.86 6.51
C TYR A 249 -4.73 -7.07 7.22
N THR A 250 -3.45 -6.98 7.52
CA THR A 250 -2.76 -7.90 8.40
C THR A 250 -2.93 -7.43 9.83
N CYS A 251 -3.85 -8.03 10.55
CA CYS A 251 -4.08 -7.81 11.98
C CYS A 251 -4.18 -9.17 12.69
N TYR A 252 -4.05 -9.15 14.01
CA TYR A 252 -4.18 -10.36 14.79
C TYR A 252 -5.64 -10.82 14.87
N THR A 253 -6.53 -9.89 15.14
CA THR A 253 -7.98 -10.08 15.18
C THR A 253 -8.71 -8.79 14.89
N TRP A 254 -9.97 -8.89 14.45
CA TRP A 254 -10.88 -7.74 14.34
C TRP A 254 -11.68 -7.49 15.61
N SER A 255 -11.73 -8.45 16.55
CA SER A 255 -12.42 -8.32 17.85
C SER A 255 -11.42 -8.25 18.99
N GLY A 256 -11.44 -7.16 19.76
CA GLY A 256 -10.51 -6.92 20.86
C GLY A 256 -9.14 -6.37 20.41
N SER A 257 -8.09 -6.67 21.16
CA SER A 257 -6.72 -6.21 20.84
C SER A 257 -6.21 -6.82 19.54
N LYS A 258 -5.68 -5.99 18.67
CA LYS A 258 -5.06 -6.39 17.41
C LYS A 258 -3.59 -6.79 17.57
N GLY A 259 -3.09 -6.74 18.80
CA GLY A 259 -1.69 -6.98 19.14
C GLY A 259 -0.83 -5.73 19.10
N SER A 260 0.24 -5.71 19.90
CA SER A 260 1.16 -4.57 19.97
C SER A 260 2.01 -4.44 18.71
N ALA A 261 2.29 -3.19 18.33
CA ALA A 261 3.20 -2.89 17.22
C ALA A 261 4.66 -3.24 17.53
N THR A 262 5.08 -3.21 18.79
CA THR A 262 6.48 -3.36 19.22
C THR A 262 6.73 -4.47 20.24
N GLU A 263 5.69 -4.99 20.90
CA GLU A 263 5.78 -6.03 21.90
C GLU A 263 4.94 -7.24 21.48
N PHE A 264 5.57 -8.25 20.93
CA PHE A 264 4.92 -9.45 20.41
C PHE A 264 5.85 -10.66 20.51
N ASN A 265 5.27 -11.85 20.57
CA ASN A 265 5.99 -13.12 20.61
C ASN A 265 6.22 -13.71 19.21
N ASP A 266 6.95 -14.85 19.15
CA ASP A 266 7.27 -15.54 17.90
C ASP A 266 5.99 -16.00 17.15
N ASP A 267 4.96 -16.46 17.86
CA ASP A 267 3.72 -16.96 17.26
C ASP A 267 2.94 -15.81 16.60
N GLN A 268 2.87 -14.66 17.25
CA GLN A 268 2.27 -13.44 16.70
C GLN A 268 3.02 -12.94 15.46
N TYR A 269 4.34 -13.05 15.46
CA TYR A 269 5.13 -12.74 14.26
C TYR A 269 4.82 -13.71 13.11
N TYR A 270 4.89 -15.02 13.36
CA TYR A 270 4.61 -16.01 12.32
C TYR A 270 3.18 -15.94 11.80
N TRP A 271 2.21 -15.63 12.67
CA TRP A 271 0.85 -15.36 12.24
C TRP A 271 0.75 -14.17 11.26
N ALA A 272 1.42 -13.05 11.56
CA ALA A 272 1.46 -11.88 10.69
C ALA A 272 2.04 -12.23 9.31
N ILE A 273 3.15 -12.98 9.27
CA ILE A 273 3.78 -13.40 8.01
C ILE A 273 2.89 -14.36 7.22
N ALA A 274 2.24 -15.32 7.89
CA ALA A 274 1.32 -16.22 7.22
C ALA A 274 0.09 -15.49 6.67
N LYS A 275 -0.43 -14.51 7.41
CA LYS A 275 -1.58 -13.72 6.99
C LYS A 275 -1.27 -12.84 5.79
N CYS A 276 -0.13 -12.16 5.76
CA CYS A 276 0.27 -11.30 4.63
C CYS A 276 0.81 -12.07 3.42
N GLY A 277 1.32 -13.27 3.61
CA GLY A 277 1.80 -14.12 2.52
C GLY A 277 0.68 -15.01 1.95
N VAL A 278 0.35 -16.07 2.69
CA VAL A 278 -0.65 -17.07 2.24
C VAL A 278 -2.07 -16.53 2.29
N GLY A 279 -2.41 -15.73 3.32
CA GLY A 279 -3.77 -15.18 3.46
C GLY A 279 -4.11 -14.21 2.35
N VAL A 280 -3.25 -13.25 2.05
CA VAL A 280 -3.49 -12.30 0.95
C VAL A 280 -3.48 -13.01 -0.41
N GLU A 281 -2.61 -14.01 -0.60
CA GLU A 281 -2.58 -14.84 -1.82
C GLU A 281 -3.93 -15.52 -2.05
N GLU A 282 -4.46 -16.16 -1.01
CA GLU A 282 -5.76 -16.82 -1.08
C GLU A 282 -6.88 -15.85 -1.45
N VAL A 283 -6.90 -14.67 -0.83
CA VAL A 283 -7.91 -13.63 -1.12
C VAL A 283 -7.77 -13.17 -2.57
N LEU A 284 -6.58 -12.78 -3.02
CA LEU A 284 -6.35 -12.33 -4.39
C LEU A 284 -6.77 -13.39 -5.41
N ARG A 285 -6.33 -14.63 -5.22
CA ARG A 285 -6.63 -15.73 -6.13
C ARG A 285 -8.12 -15.99 -6.24
N LYS A 286 -8.84 -16.00 -5.11
CA LYS A 286 -10.30 -16.28 -5.10
C LYS A 286 -11.11 -15.09 -5.59
N GLN A 287 -10.76 -13.86 -5.22
CA GLN A 287 -11.42 -12.65 -5.75
C GLN A 287 -11.24 -12.55 -7.27
N ILE A 288 -10.03 -12.79 -7.76
CA ILE A 288 -9.74 -12.81 -9.20
C ILE A 288 -10.52 -13.94 -9.90
N ALA A 289 -10.65 -15.14 -9.29
CA ALA A 289 -11.43 -16.22 -9.87
C ALA A 289 -12.90 -15.83 -10.05
N VAL A 290 -13.50 -15.16 -9.05
CA VAL A 290 -14.88 -14.61 -9.17
C VAL A 290 -14.93 -13.57 -10.30
N MET A 291 -13.96 -12.64 -10.37
CA MET A 291 -13.94 -11.65 -11.45
C MET A 291 -13.83 -12.31 -12.84
N ASP A 292 -13.03 -13.37 -12.98
CA ASP A 292 -12.80 -14.06 -14.25
C ASP A 292 -14.06 -14.80 -14.76
N GLU A 293 -15.00 -15.18 -13.87
CA GLU A 293 -16.29 -15.74 -14.26
C GLU A 293 -17.15 -14.72 -15.03
N TYR A 294 -17.11 -13.45 -14.65
CA TYR A 294 -17.90 -12.37 -15.26
C TYR A 294 -17.16 -11.59 -16.35
N ASP A 295 -15.82 -11.54 -16.26
CA ASP A 295 -14.93 -10.81 -17.19
C ASP A 295 -13.70 -11.66 -17.54
N PRO A 296 -13.88 -12.75 -18.32
CA PRO A 296 -12.79 -13.66 -18.69
C PRO A 296 -11.71 -12.99 -19.54
N GLN A 297 -11.99 -11.83 -20.12
CA GLN A 297 -11.03 -11.06 -20.92
C GLN A 297 -10.12 -10.16 -20.06
N GLY A 298 -10.41 -10.02 -18.76
CA GLY A 298 -9.61 -9.21 -17.85
C GLY A 298 -9.63 -7.72 -18.15
N LYS A 299 -10.79 -7.16 -18.51
CA LYS A 299 -10.96 -5.72 -18.81
C LYS A 299 -11.09 -4.85 -17.57
N ILE A 300 -11.49 -5.46 -16.45
CA ILE A 300 -11.67 -4.79 -15.17
C ILE A 300 -10.50 -5.16 -14.28
N ASP A 301 -9.76 -4.17 -13.84
CA ASP A 301 -8.61 -4.39 -12.96
C ASP A 301 -9.05 -4.58 -11.51
N LEU A 302 -8.27 -5.33 -10.72
CA LEU A 302 -8.38 -5.39 -9.28
C LEU A 302 -7.41 -4.36 -8.67
N LEU A 303 -7.91 -3.58 -7.72
CA LEU A 303 -7.13 -2.59 -6.98
C LEU A 303 -7.19 -2.92 -5.48
N LEU A 304 -6.08 -3.34 -4.89
CA LEU A 304 -5.97 -3.52 -3.44
C LEU A 304 -5.65 -2.16 -2.81
N ASP A 305 -6.62 -1.25 -2.83
CA ASP A 305 -6.42 0.16 -2.53
C ASP A 305 -6.46 0.50 -1.03
N GLU A 306 -6.55 -0.54 -0.18
CA GLU A 306 -6.14 -0.51 1.23
C GLU A 306 -5.50 -1.83 1.64
N TRP A 307 -4.26 -1.77 2.14
CA TRP A 307 -3.56 -2.90 2.71
C TRP A 307 -2.48 -2.45 3.71
N GLY A 308 -2.03 -3.34 4.54
CA GLY A 308 -0.97 -3.09 5.51
C GLY A 308 -1.21 -3.82 6.81
N THR A 309 -0.43 -3.46 7.83
CA THR A 309 -0.61 -3.95 9.20
C THR A 309 -1.51 -3.03 9.99
N TRP A 310 -2.36 -3.62 10.82
CA TRP A 310 -3.22 -2.89 11.74
C TRP A 310 -3.06 -3.48 13.15
N TRP A 311 -2.23 -2.81 13.95
CA TRP A 311 -1.99 -3.17 15.34
C TRP A 311 -2.74 -2.22 16.28
N ASP A 312 -2.66 -2.48 17.57
CA ASP A 312 -3.16 -1.54 18.58
C ASP A 312 -2.40 -0.21 18.47
N LYS A 313 -3.10 0.87 18.71
CA LYS A 313 -2.49 2.21 18.71
C LYS A 313 -1.37 2.35 19.73
N GLU A 314 -0.44 3.24 19.43
CA GLU A 314 0.65 3.59 20.35
C GLU A 314 0.09 4.08 21.71
N PRO A 315 0.62 3.57 22.85
CA PRO A 315 0.15 4.01 24.16
C PRO A 315 0.20 5.53 24.33
N GLY A 316 -0.87 6.11 24.89
CA GLY A 316 -0.98 7.55 25.08
C GLY A 316 -1.45 8.35 23.86
N SER A 317 -1.57 7.72 22.67
CA SER A 317 -2.18 8.36 21.51
C SER A 317 -3.71 8.43 21.64
N ILE A 318 -4.33 9.37 20.92
CA ILE A 318 -5.80 9.55 20.91
C ILE A 318 -6.45 8.29 20.33
N GLU A 319 -7.56 7.86 20.94
CA GLU A 319 -8.36 6.75 20.43
C GLU A 319 -8.89 7.08 19.02
N GLY A 320 -8.83 6.10 18.11
CA GLY A 320 -9.25 6.32 16.72
C GLY A 320 -8.21 7.00 15.82
N HIS A 321 -7.09 7.53 16.35
CA HIS A 321 -6.03 8.10 15.52
C HIS A 321 -5.12 7.05 14.89
N LEU A 322 -5.23 5.80 15.29
CA LEU A 322 -4.51 4.65 14.74
C LEU A 322 -2.99 4.86 14.60
N ARG A 323 -2.42 5.71 15.45
CA ARG A 323 -0.98 5.91 15.47
C ARG A 323 -0.31 4.64 15.93
N GLN A 324 0.56 4.12 15.10
CA GLN A 324 1.24 2.85 15.34
C GLN A 324 2.71 2.96 14.93
N GLN A 325 3.58 2.30 15.70
CA GLN A 325 4.99 2.12 15.35
C GLN A 325 5.12 1.04 14.27
N ASN A 326 6.20 1.10 13.50
CA ASN A 326 6.55 0.10 12.50
C ASN A 326 7.89 -0.55 12.85
N SER A 327 7.91 -1.88 12.96
CA SER A 327 9.08 -2.68 13.31
C SER A 327 9.64 -3.46 12.11
N MET A 328 10.68 -4.25 12.32
CA MET A 328 11.18 -5.18 11.30
C MET A 328 10.11 -6.21 10.89
N ARG A 329 9.15 -6.58 11.79
CA ARG A 329 7.97 -7.39 11.43
C ARG A 329 7.17 -6.74 10.30
N ASP A 330 6.92 -5.43 10.39
CA ASP A 330 6.15 -4.70 9.37
C ASP A 330 6.90 -4.63 8.04
N ALA A 331 8.22 -4.49 8.07
CA ALA A 331 9.05 -4.61 6.88
C ALA A 331 8.94 -6.00 6.23
N MET A 332 8.96 -7.06 7.04
CA MET A 332 8.76 -8.43 6.54
C MET A 332 7.36 -8.61 5.93
N VAL A 333 6.31 -8.07 6.58
CA VAL A 333 4.94 -8.06 6.04
C VAL A 333 4.91 -7.35 4.68
N ALA A 334 5.52 -6.17 4.56
CA ALA A 334 5.58 -5.44 3.30
C ALA A 334 6.30 -6.24 2.20
N ALA A 335 7.44 -6.87 2.50
CA ALA A 335 8.19 -7.66 1.52
C ALA A 335 7.44 -8.90 1.05
N TYR A 336 6.79 -9.65 1.96
CA TYR A 336 5.97 -10.81 1.60
C TYR A 336 4.77 -10.40 0.76
N SER A 337 4.07 -9.33 1.14
CA SER A 337 2.93 -8.79 0.39
C SER A 337 3.34 -8.38 -1.02
N LEU A 338 4.39 -7.55 -1.17
CA LEU A 338 4.86 -7.08 -2.47
C LEU A 338 5.33 -8.23 -3.37
N ASN A 339 6.05 -9.23 -2.81
CA ASN A 339 6.43 -10.42 -3.57
C ASN A 339 5.21 -11.20 -4.08
N THR A 340 4.14 -11.27 -3.28
CA THR A 340 2.86 -11.88 -3.68
C THR A 340 2.17 -11.03 -4.75
N PHE A 341 2.08 -9.70 -4.58
CA PHE A 341 1.42 -8.81 -5.55
C PHE A 341 2.05 -8.90 -6.94
N HIS A 342 3.37 -9.04 -7.02
CA HIS A 342 4.07 -9.21 -8.29
C HIS A 342 3.63 -10.46 -9.07
N GLN A 343 3.13 -11.50 -8.39
CA GLN A 343 2.65 -12.71 -9.08
C GLN A 343 1.24 -12.54 -9.67
N TYR A 344 0.51 -11.48 -9.28
CA TYR A 344 -0.87 -11.23 -9.71
C TYR A 344 -1.03 -10.04 -10.67
N THR A 345 0.07 -9.53 -11.22
CA THR A 345 0.13 -8.33 -12.08
C THR A 345 -0.73 -8.38 -13.33
N LYS A 346 -1.21 -9.56 -13.74
CA LYS A 346 -2.16 -9.68 -14.85
C LYS A 346 -3.50 -8.96 -14.53
N ARG A 347 -3.98 -9.04 -13.29
CA ARG A 347 -5.26 -8.48 -12.85
C ARG A 347 -5.10 -7.40 -11.79
N LEU A 348 -4.14 -7.56 -10.88
CA LEU A 348 -3.84 -6.59 -9.81
C LEU A 348 -2.99 -5.45 -10.38
N LYS A 349 -3.54 -4.23 -10.41
CA LYS A 349 -2.89 -3.09 -11.05
C LYS A 349 -2.48 -1.98 -10.08
N MET A 350 -3.08 -1.92 -8.90
CA MET A 350 -2.78 -0.91 -7.88
C MET A 350 -2.85 -1.51 -6.49
N CYS A 351 -1.95 -1.07 -5.59
CA CYS A 351 -2.02 -1.40 -4.17
C CYS A 351 -1.65 -0.14 -3.37
N ASN A 352 -2.57 0.39 -2.56
CA ASN A 352 -2.30 1.57 -1.74
C ASN A 352 -2.09 1.16 -0.28
N ILE A 353 -0.84 1.28 0.19
CA ILE A 353 -0.55 0.95 1.59
C ILE A 353 -1.14 1.99 2.54
N ALA A 354 -1.72 1.54 3.62
CA ALA A 354 -2.27 2.38 4.69
C ALA A 354 -1.28 2.51 5.85
N GLN A 355 -0.72 3.74 6.14
CA GLN A 355 -0.93 4.94 5.36
C GLN A 355 0.42 5.64 5.14
N ILE A 356 0.40 6.79 4.48
CA ILE A 356 1.66 7.45 4.07
C ILE A 356 2.48 7.99 5.26
N ALA A 357 1.81 8.49 6.32
CA ALA A 357 2.46 9.08 7.49
C ALA A 357 1.70 8.77 8.79
N ASN A 358 2.42 8.46 9.85
CA ASN A 358 1.95 8.36 11.24
C ASN A 358 0.89 7.32 11.58
N VAL A 359 0.16 6.82 10.61
CA VAL A 359 -1.04 6.00 10.79
C VAL A 359 -0.79 4.60 10.24
N LEU A 360 -1.16 3.58 10.99
CA LEU A 360 -1.04 2.17 10.59
C LEU A 360 0.39 1.83 10.09
N GLN A 361 0.53 1.12 8.97
CA GLN A 361 1.83 0.78 8.39
C GLN A 361 2.38 1.93 7.53
N SER A 362 2.88 2.97 8.19
CA SER A 362 3.28 4.20 7.52
C SER A 362 4.72 4.19 6.96
N MET A 363 4.93 5.03 5.94
CA MET A 363 6.27 5.25 5.38
C MET A 363 7.14 6.06 6.32
N VAL A 364 6.58 7.08 6.96
CA VAL A 364 7.27 8.00 7.85
C VAL A 364 6.50 8.21 9.15
N LEU A 365 7.23 8.48 10.22
CA LEU A 365 6.65 9.01 11.45
C LEU A 365 7.17 10.43 11.67
N THR A 366 6.28 11.34 12.07
CA THR A 366 6.60 12.73 12.39
C THR A 366 6.25 13.05 13.83
N LYS A 367 7.04 13.94 14.44
CA LYS A 367 6.77 14.54 15.75
C LYS A 367 7.42 15.92 15.78
N ASP A 368 6.60 16.94 15.95
CA ASP A 368 7.06 18.32 15.91
C ASP A 368 7.85 18.60 14.59
N ASP A 369 9.07 19.07 14.68
CA ASP A 369 9.97 19.33 13.55
C ASP A 369 10.76 18.12 13.09
N LYS A 370 10.62 16.95 13.75
CA LYS A 370 11.36 15.72 13.44
C LYS A 370 10.56 14.78 12.55
N MET A 371 11.28 14.03 11.72
CA MET A 371 10.78 12.95 10.90
C MET A 371 11.74 11.76 10.96
N LEU A 372 11.22 10.56 10.96
CA LEU A 372 11.99 9.32 10.79
C LEU A 372 11.39 8.46 9.67
N LEU A 373 12.26 7.68 9.04
CA LEU A 373 11.89 6.67 8.05
C LEU A 373 11.62 5.35 8.75
N THR A 374 10.51 4.68 8.42
CA THR A 374 10.17 3.39 9.02
C THR A 374 10.90 2.23 8.32
N PRO A 375 11.00 1.05 8.93
CA PRO A 375 11.47 -0.14 8.23
C PRO A 375 10.65 -0.48 6.97
N THR A 376 9.34 -0.21 6.98
CA THR A 376 8.45 -0.35 5.80
C THR A 376 8.89 0.58 4.65
N TYR A 377 9.24 1.84 4.93
CA TYR A 377 9.77 2.76 3.92
C TYR A 377 10.98 2.18 3.19
N TYR A 378 11.90 1.56 3.93
CA TYR A 378 13.11 0.99 3.33
C TYR A 378 12.80 -0.18 2.39
N VAL A 379 11.78 -0.99 2.68
CA VAL A 379 11.31 -2.01 1.75
C VAL A 379 10.84 -1.38 0.45
N PHE A 380 9.96 -0.37 0.53
CA PHE A 380 9.51 0.35 -0.67
C PHE A 380 10.69 0.93 -1.46
N LYS A 381 11.66 1.56 -0.79
CA LYS A 381 12.86 2.10 -1.44
C LYS A 381 13.70 1.04 -2.15
N MET A 382 13.92 -0.11 -1.52
CA MET A 382 14.67 -1.23 -2.11
C MET A 382 13.92 -1.86 -3.30
N TYR A 383 12.58 -1.79 -3.31
CA TYR A 383 11.74 -2.37 -4.37
C TYR A 383 11.45 -1.42 -5.54
N VAL A 384 11.81 -0.14 -5.48
CA VAL A 384 11.65 0.84 -6.58
C VAL A 384 12.08 0.30 -7.95
N PRO A 385 13.18 -0.48 -8.11
CA PRO A 385 13.59 -0.99 -9.41
C PRO A 385 12.58 -1.94 -10.09
N ASN A 386 11.60 -2.47 -9.36
CA ASN A 386 10.57 -3.34 -9.94
C ASN A 386 9.43 -2.56 -10.63
N MET A 387 9.30 -1.26 -10.36
CA MET A 387 8.28 -0.43 -11.01
C MET A 387 8.45 -0.45 -12.52
N GLU A 388 7.38 -0.78 -13.25
CA GLU A 388 7.35 -0.87 -14.71
C GLU A 388 8.24 -1.99 -15.32
N ALA A 389 8.89 -2.82 -14.48
CA ALA A 389 9.63 -3.99 -14.93
C ALA A 389 8.68 -5.15 -15.27
N VAL A 390 9.12 -6.06 -16.13
CA VAL A 390 8.36 -7.26 -16.48
C VAL A 390 8.54 -8.31 -15.39
N ASN A 391 7.44 -8.75 -14.79
CA ASN A 391 7.46 -9.83 -13.79
C ASN A 391 7.99 -11.14 -14.39
N ILE A 392 8.88 -11.80 -13.68
CA ILE A 392 9.36 -13.14 -14.00
C ILE A 392 8.65 -14.13 -13.07
N PRO A 393 7.70 -14.94 -13.58
CA PRO A 393 7.07 -15.98 -12.77
C PRO A 393 8.10 -16.95 -12.21
N LEU A 394 7.89 -17.46 -11.02
CA LEU A 394 8.85 -18.33 -10.35
C LEU A 394 8.17 -19.35 -9.44
N THR A 395 8.94 -20.35 -9.02
CA THR A 395 8.52 -21.28 -7.96
C THR A 395 9.57 -21.30 -6.85
N VAL A 396 9.10 -21.33 -5.60
CA VAL A 396 9.96 -21.44 -4.41
C VAL A 396 9.73 -22.82 -3.78
N LYS A 397 10.83 -23.50 -3.43
CA LYS A 397 10.82 -24.71 -2.60
C LYS A 397 11.65 -24.42 -1.37
N CYS A 398 11.06 -24.47 -0.21
CA CYS A 398 11.72 -24.24 1.08
C CYS A 398 10.94 -24.96 2.18
N ASP A 399 11.46 -24.92 3.40
CA ASP A 399 10.70 -25.32 4.58
C ASP A 399 9.53 -24.39 4.83
N TYR A 400 8.55 -24.93 5.56
CA TYR A 400 7.33 -24.21 5.95
C TYR A 400 7.24 -24.14 7.48
N PHE A 401 6.49 -23.17 7.97
CA PHE A 401 6.10 -23.06 9.36
C PHE A 401 4.59 -23.07 9.51
N ASP A 402 4.15 -23.54 10.65
CA ASP A 402 2.76 -23.48 11.07
C ASP A 402 2.52 -22.17 11.83
N ALA A 403 1.44 -21.49 11.51
CA ALA A 403 0.99 -20.32 12.22
C ALA A 403 -0.42 -20.53 12.74
N GLU A 404 -0.58 -20.48 14.06
CA GLU A 404 -1.87 -20.55 14.74
C GLU A 404 -2.19 -19.21 15.38
N ASN A 405 -3.47 -18.83 15.35
CA ASN A 405 -3.94 -17.68 16.11
C ASN A 405 -4.42 -18.16 17.47
N GLU A 406 -3.94 -17.55 18.54
CA GLU A 406 -4.36 -17.87 19.93
C GLU A 406 -5.88 -17.80 20.13
N GLN A 407 -6.57 -17.01 19.34
CA GLN A 407 -8.04 -16.87 19.40
C GLN A 407 -8.82 -18.03 18.78
N LYS A 408 -8.20 -19.14 18.44
CA LYS A 408 -8.79 -20.42 17.99
C LYS A 408 -9.91 -20.36 16.92
N ASN A 409 -10.28 -19.17 16.46
CA ASN A 409 -11.39 -18.94 15.52
C ASN A 409 -10.94 -18.79 14.05
N SER A 410 -9.64 -18.80 13.79
CA SER A 410 -9.08 -18.73 12.45
C SER A 410 -8.35 -20.04 12.12
N ALA A 411 -8.48 -20.46 10.86
CA ALA A 411 -7.83 -21.66 10.37
C ALA A 411 -6.29 -21.54 10.53
N ARG A 412 -5.66 -22.62 10.99
CA ARG A 412 -4.20 -22.79 10.96
C ARG A 412 -3.69 -22.51 9.55
N ARG A 413 -2.63 -21.73 9.44
CA ARG A 413 -1.99 -21.41 8.18
C ARG A 413 -0.59 -21.99 8.13
N VAL A 414 -0.25 -22.60 7.00
CA VAL A 414 1.09 -23.12 6.72
C VAL A 414 1.73 -22.20 5.69
N ALA A 415 2.83 -21.53 6.05
CA ALA A 415 3.47 -20.54 5.19
C ALA A 415 4.96 -20.85 4.96
N PRO A 416 5.51 -20.49 3.81
CA PRO A 416 6.92 -20.72 3.49
C PRO A 416 7.82 -19.75 4.28
N PHE A 417 8.99 -20.24 4.74
CA PHE A 417 10.00 -19.40 5.35
C PHE A 417 10.66 -18.43 4.39
N VAL A 418 10.67 -18.73 3.10
CA VAL A 418 11.28 -17.88 2.08
C VAL A 418 10.23 -17.41 1.08
N SER A 419 10.16 -16.10 0.89
CA SER A 419 9.37 -15.46 -0.17
C SER A 419 10.32 -14.83 -1.20
N CYS A 420 9.92 -14.87 -2.47
CA CYS A 420 10.74 -14.34 -3.57
C CYS A 420 9.86 -13.71 -4.66
N SER A 421 10.35 -12.63 -5.25
CA SER A 421 9.88 -12.14 -6.53
C SER A 421 11.06 -11.76 -7.44
N ALA A 422 10.84 -11.77 -8.74
CA ALA A 422 11.83 -11.39 -9.73
C ALA A 422 11.21 -10.59 -10.87
N SER A 423 11.97 -9.63 -11.39
CA SER A 423 11.49 -8.83 -12.53
C SER A 423 12.65 -8.44 -13.46
N LYS A 424 12.33 -8.11 -14.71
CA LYS A 424 13.29 -7.68 -15.72
C LYS A 424 12.97 -6.25 -16.16
N MET A 425 13.93 -5.36 -15.98
CA MET A 425 13.87 -3.98 -16.43
C MET A 425 14.04 -3.86 -17.95
N ALA A 426 13.66 -2.73 -18.52
CA ALA A 426 13.77 -2.46 -19.96
C ALA A 426 15.23 -2.51 -20.48
N ASP A 427 16.21 -2.18 -19.62
CA ASP A 427 17.64 -2.22 -19.95
C ASP A 427 18.25 -3.65 -19.83
N GLY A 428 17.42 -4.65 -19.54
CA GLY A 428 17.82 -6.05 -19.36
C GLY A 428 18.25 -6.43 -17.95
N THR A 429 18.40 -5.48 -17.03
CA THR A 429 18.73 -5.75 -15.62
C THR A 429 17.63 -6.58 -14.97
N VAL A 430 18.00 -7.61 -14.23
CA VAL A 430 17.07 -8.48 -13.49
C VAL A 430 17.13 -8.14 -12.01
N ASN A 431 15.99 -7.80 -11.43
CA ASN A 431 15.83 -7.60 -10.00
C ASN A 431 15.39 -8.91 -9.34
N ILE A 432 15.95 -9.22 -8.18
CA ILE A 432 15.56 -10.35 -7.33
C ILE A 432 15.35 -9.83 -5.92
N ASN A 433 14.18 -10.09 -5.37
CA ASN A 433 13.78 -9.69 -4.03
C ASN A 433 13.49 -10.96 -3.23
N LEU A 434 14.15 -11.11 -2.10
CA LEU A 434 14.06 -12.27 -1.22
C LEU A 434 13.71 -11.82 0.20
N ALA A 435 12.88 -12.58 0.90
CA ALA A 435 12.60 -12.39 2.32
C ALA A 435 12.71 -13.75 3.02
N ASN A 436 13.48 -13.82 4.11
CA ASN A 436 13.61 -14.98 4.99
C ASN A 436 12.95 -14.67 6.33
N ALA A 437 11.81 -15.31 6.61
CA ALA A 437 11.03 -15.10 7.82
C ALA A 437 11.53 -15.93 9.01
N ASP A 438 12.50 -16.84 8.86
CA ASP A 438 12.97 -17.67 9.95
C ASP A 438 13.64 -16.81 11.04
N LEU A 439 13.11 -16.86 12.27
CA LEU A 439 13.64 -16.14 13.43
C LEU A 439 14.93 -16.77 13.98
N LYS A 440 15.21 -18.02 13.62
CA LYS A 440 16.25 -18.82 14.24
C LYS A 440 17.41 -19.16 13.30
N ASN A 441 17.10 -19.42 12.01
CA ASN A 441 18.06 -19.99 11.08
C ASN A 441 18.34 -19.09 9.89
N ALA A 442 19.60 -19.03 9.49
CA ALA A 442 20.01 -18.57 8.18
C ALA A 442 19.59 -19.59 7.10
N THR A 443 19.31 -19.12 5.89
CA THR A 443 18.86 -19.95 4.77
C THR A 443 19.74 -19.69 3.55
N LYS A 444 20.29 -20.75 2.98
CA LYS A 444 20.97 -20.69 1.69
C LYS A 444 19.95 -20.86 0.57
N VAL A 445 19.77 -19.83 -0.24
CA VAL A 445 18.84 -19.83 -1.36
C VAL A 445 19.61 -20.02 -2.65
N THR A 446 19.31 -21.09 -3.39
CA THR A 446 19.88 -21.34 -4.72
C THR A 446 18.83 -21.02 -5.78
N ILE A 447 19.13 -20.08 -6.67
CA ILE A 447 18.21 -19.60 -7.70
C ILE A 447 18.70 -20.06 -9.07
N ASP A 448 17.89 -20.87 -9.73
CA ASP A 448 18.09 -21.22 -11.15
C ASP A 448 17.74 -20.00 -12.01
N LEU A 449 18.76 -19.45 -12.65
CA LEU A 449 18.66 -18.24 -13.47
C LEU A 449 18.16 -18.52 -14.89
N GLY A 450 18.03 -19.79 -15.30
CA GLY A 450 17.65 -20.16 -16.67
C GLY A 450 18.61 -19.54 -17.71
N SER A 451 18.06 -18.70 -18.58
CA SER A 451 18.82 -18.02 -19.64
C SER A 451 19.50 -16.71 -19.19
N ILE A 452 19.25 -16.23 -17.95
CA ILE A 452 19.85 -14.99 -17.45
C ILE A 452 21.35 -15.18 -17.27
N ARG A 453 22.13 -14.23 -17.77
CA ARG A 453 23.59 -14.16 -17.63
C ARG A 453 23.96 -12.78 -17.09
N GLY A 454 25.06 -12.67 -16.37
CA GLY A 454 25.54 -11.41 -15.82
C GLY A 454 26.27 -11.60 -14.48
N ARG A 455 26.40 -10.52 -13.74
CA ARG A 455 27.01 -10.48 -12.40
C ARG A 455 26.08 -9.77 -11.42
N VAL A 456 26.23 -10.11 -10.14
CA VAL A 456 25.47 -9.45 -9.06
C VAL A 456 25.92 -7.99 -8.93
N GLN A 457 24.96 -7.09 -8.88
CA GLN A 457 25.14 -5.66 -8.64
C GLN A 457 24.11 -5.15 -7.61
N ASN A 458 24.40 -4.03 -6.98
CA ASN A 458 23.45 -3.29 -6.11
C ASN A 458 22.75 -4.18 -5.07
N ALA A 459 23.47 -5.13 -4.47
CA ALA A 459 22.90 -5.99 -3.46
C ALA A 459 22.78 -5.25 -2.12
N GLN A 460 21.60 -5.24 -1.54
CA GLN A 460 21.27 -4.61 -0.26
C GLN A 460 20.53 -5.59 0.64
N ILE A 461 20.69 -5.42 1.94
CA ILE A 461 20.00 -6.19 2.98
C ILE A 461 19.35 -5.24 3.98
N LEU A 462 18.12 -5.54 4.36
CA LEU A 462 17.43 -5.01 5.53
C LEU A 462 17.25 -6.13 6.55
N THR A 463 17.78 -5.95 7.74
CA THR A 463 17.73 -6.93 8.83
C THR A 463 17.95 -6.22 10.16
N SER A 464 17.61 -6.88 11.27
CA SER A 464 17.86 -6.41 12.63
C SER A 464 18.19 -7.58 13.55
N LYS A 465 18.62 -7.26 14.77
CA LYS A 465 18.91 -8.28 15.79
C LYS A 465 17.65 -8.96 16.32
N ASN A 466 16.59 -8.15 16.47
CA ASN A 466 15.28 -8.60 16.93
C ASN A 466 14.22 -8.10 15.92
N VAL A 467 13.24 -8.95 15.65
CA VAL A 467 12.14 -8.63 14.71
C VAL A 467 11.24 -7.48 15.22
N ALA A 468 11.27 -7.18 16.50
CA ALA A 468 10.59 -6.03 17.11
C ALA A 468 11.40 -4.71 17.04
N ASP A 469 12.65 -4.76 16.56
CA ASP A 469 13.46 -3.55 16.39
C ASP A 469 12.78 -2.57 15.44
N HIS A 470 12.79 -1.30 15.81
CA HIS A 470 12.16 -0.20 15.07
C HIS A 470 12.97 1.08 15.20
N ASN A 471 12.69 2.05 14.35
CA ASN A 471 13.33 3.35 14.39
C ASN A 471 12.56 4.28 15.34
N THR A 472 13.28 5.03 16.16
CA THR A 472 12.73 6.08 17.06
C THR A 472 13.35 7.43 16.71
N PHE A 473 12.78 8.53 17.22
CA PHE A 473 13.32 9.87 16.99
C PHE A 473 14.70 10.06 17.63
N GLU A 474 15.04 9.26 18.65
CA GLU A 474 16.32 9.22 19.33
C GLU A 474 17.31 8.29 18.59
N GLN A 475 16.82 7.23 17.96
CA GLN A 475 17.59 6.23 17.23
C GLN A 475 16.97 5.95 15.85
N PRO A 476 17.05 6.90 14.90
CA PRO A 476 16.31 6.82 13.63
C PRO A 476 16.91 5.84 12.62
N ASN A 477 17.99 5.17 12.95
CA ASN A 477 18.73 4.25 12.07
C ASN A 477 18.93 2.86 12.69
N THR A 478 18.13 2.44 13.65
CA THR A 478 18.19 1.09 14.25
C THR A 478 17.97 0.01 13.20
N VAL A 479 17.00 0.21 12.31
CA VAL A 479 16.71 -0.66 11.16
C VAL A 479 16.85 0.16 9.89
N LYS A 480 17.90 -0.12 9.12
CA LYS A 480 18.18 0.53 7.82
C LYS A 480 18.89 -0.41 6.86
N PRO A 481 18.77 -0.23 5.55
CA PRO A 481 19.51 -1.04 4.58
C PRO A 481 21.04 -0.88 4.70
N ALA A 482 21.71 -2.01 4.42
CA ALA A 482 23.15 -2.06 4.31
C ALA A 482 23.56 -2.76 3.00
N ALA A 483 24.82 -2.57 2.57
CA ALA A 483 25.38 -3.32 1.46
C ALA A 483 25.42 -4.82 1.80
N PHE A 484 25.11 -5.68 0.83
CA PHE A 484 25.07 -7.13 1.01
C PHE A 484 26.09 -7.82 0.12
N SER A 485 26.95 -8.66 0.72
CA SER A 485 28.00 -9.42 0.02
C SER A 485 27.75 -10.93 -0.02
N GLY A 486 26.65 -11.41 0.58
CA GLY A 486 26.32 -12.84 0.69
C GLY A 486 25.69 -13.44 -0.58
N ALA A 487 25.84 -12.80 -1.76
CA ALA A 487 25.29 -13.28 -3.01
C ALA A 487 26.39 -13.48 -4.06
N LYS A 488 26.38 -14.63 -4.74
CA LYS A 488 27.32 -14.94 -5.81
C LYS A 488 26.69 -15.82 -6.89
N ILE A 489 27.13 -15.64 -8.13
CA ILE A 489 26.78 -16.54 -9.24
C ILE A 489 27.85 -17.63 -9.31
N ALA A 490 27.42 -18.90 -9.24
CA ALA A 490 28.26 -20.07 -9.34
C ALA A 490 27.52 -21.17 -10.14
N ASN A 491 28.22 -21.80 -11.10
CA ASN A 491 27.68 -22.89 -11.93
C ASN A 491 26.33 -22.57 -12.60
N GLY A 492 26.13 -21.32 -13.02
CA GLY A 492 24.90 -20.88 -13.70
C GLY A 492 23.72 -20.57 -12.75
N SER A 493 23.91 -20.71 -11.45
CA SER A 493 22.90 -20.36 -10.42
C SER A 493 23.38 -19.19 -9.58
N LEU A 494 22.44 -18.40 -9.09
CA LEU A 494 22.69 -17.41 -8.05
C LEU A 494 22.52 -18.07 -6.67
N VAL A 495 23.54 -18.00 -5.86
CA VAL A 495 23.52 -18.49 -4.47
C VAL A 495 23.50 -17.29 -3.54
N VAL A 496 22.54 -17.24 -2.61
CA VAL A 496 22.34 -16.17 -1.64
C VAL A 496 22.32 -16.76 -0.23
N ASP A 497 23.30 -16.40 0.58
CA ASP A 497 23.38 -16.78 2.00
C ASP A 497 22.60 -15.77 2.85
N MET A 498 21.30 -16.00 3.02
CA MET A 498 20.41 -15.10 3.74
C MET A 498 20.52 -15.28 5.24
N PRO A 499 20.81 -14.23 6.02
CA PRO A 499 20.63 -14.27 7.47
C PRO A 499 19.17 -14.58 7.86
N LYS A 500 18.98 -14.98 9.11
CA LYS A 500 17.63 -15.03 9.70
C LYS A 500 16.99 -13.65 9.64
N THR A 501 15.67 -13.59 9.54
CA THR A 501 14.87 -12.34 9.59
C THR A 501 15.48 -11.25 8.70
N SER A 502 15.55 -11.51 7.40
CA SER A 502 16.21 -10.59 6.46
C SER A 502 15.44 -10.43 5.15
N ILE A 503 15.57 -9.26 4.56
CA ILE A 503 15.10 -8.93 3.23
C ILE A 503 16.32 -8.58 2.40
N VAL A 504 16.51 -9.25 1.26
CA VAL A 504 17.63 -9.02 0.35
C VAL A 504 17.08 -8.63 -1.02
N CYS A 505 17.50 -7.47 -1.53
CA CYS A 505 17.21 -7.05 -2.90
C CYS A 505 18.54 -6.92 -3.65
N LEU A 506 18.61 -7.49 -4.83
CA LEU A 506 19.80 -7.45 -5.67
C LEU A 506 19.46 -7.36 -7.16
N GLN A 507 20.43 -6.93 -7.94
CA GLN A 507 20.32 -6.83 -9.39
C GLN A 507 21.37 -7.72 -10.07
N ILE A 508 21.00 -8.26 -11.22
CA ILE A 508 21.92 -8.98 -12.12
C ILE A 508 21.99 -8.19 -13.43
N LYS A 509 23.22 -7.83 -13.82
CA LYS A 509 23.51 -7.13 -15.08
C LYS A 509 24.76 -7.68 -15.75
#